data_0ecce02f6a940b816ff5f52ab8e92711
#
_entry.id   0ecce02f6a940b816ff5f52ab8e92711
#
_cell.length_a   1.000
_cell.length_b   1.000
_cell.length_c   1.000
_cell.angle_alpha   90.00
_cell.angle_beta   90.00
_cell.angle_gamma   90.00
#
_symmetry.space_group_name_H-M   'P 1'
#
loop_
_entity.id
_entity.type
_entity.pdbx_description
1 polymer ?
#
loop_
_entity_poly.entity_id
_entity_poly.type
_entity_poly.pdbx_seq_one_letter_code
_entity_poly.pdbx_strand_id
1 'polypeptide(L)'
;YSWHDLHTTFVEPYQSKYWLSKYPDITNEAISKMEKWRRSELATSQVFDVKSLARYFAITDVLWFHHGQAWKSIRFYYNSKTKLFSPIGYDGHYNEYFIKNKIAPQLSSTLPIMQVDKKFWVEYYNDWYRLLFNNPNSFDEYFFEMYINYLRDYSSKEWLDDFLKSINNDLSENLNLIYFQKDSFEDKIFGHGVNK
;
A
#
# COMPACT_ATOMS: atom_id res chain seq x y z
N TYR A 1 9.50 -14.44 16.38
CA TYR A 1 9.81 -13.91 15.05
C TYR A 1 9.21 -12.51 14.98
N SER A 2 10.06 -11.48 14.96
CA SER A 2 9.65 -10.12 14.69
C SER A 2 9.28 -10.04 13.20
N TRP A 3 8.01 -9.88 12.87
CA TRP A 3 7.50 -9.72 11.51
C TRP A 3 7.97 -8.41 10.86
N HIS A 4 8.80 -7.65 11.53
CA HIS A 4 9.07 -6.25 11.30
C HIS A 4 10.54 -5.94 11.07
N ASP A 5 11.38 -6.96 11.09
CA ASP A 5 12.81 -6.76 10.94
C ASP A 5 13.19 -6.71 9.47
N LEU A 6 13.21 -5.50 8.91
CA LEU A 6 13.72 -5.22 7.57
C LEU A 6 15.17 -5.69 7.38
N HIS A 7 15.93 -5.79 8.45
CA HIS A 7 17.34 -6.17 8.40
C HIS A 7 17.52 -7.67 8.19
N THR A 8 16.56 -8.49 8.60
CA THR A 8 16.61 -9.95 8.46
C THR A 8 15.81 -10.48 7.27
N THR A 9 15.01 -9.64 6.62
CA THR A 9 14.21 -10.02 5.45
C THR A 9 15.03 -9.94 4.18
N PHE A 10 14.98 -10.98 3.35
CA PHE A 10 15.59 -10.96 2.01
C PHE A 10 14.56 -10.56 0.96
N VAL A 11 15.03 -9.87 -0.07
CA VAL A 11 14.23 -9.61 -1.26
C VAL A 11 14.15 -10.89 -2.09
N GLU A 12 12.96 -11.40 -2.29
CA GLU A 12 12.74 -12.59 -3.11
C GLU A 12 11.68 -12.30 -4.18
N PRO A 13 11.99 -12.54 -5.46
CA PRO A 13 10.99 -12.44 -6.52
C PRO A 13 9.94 -13.55 -6.38
N TYR A 14 8.69 -13.21 -6.67
CA TYR A 14 7.67 -14.24 -6.83
C TYR A 14 8.10 -15.24 -7.92
N GLN A 15 8.00 -16.56 -7.65
CA GLN A 15 8.53 -17.62 -8.52
C GLN A 15 10.04 -17.46 -8.82
N SER A 16 10.83 -17.18 -7.82
CA SER A 16 12.26 -16.88 -7.91
C SER A 16 13.05 -17.89 -8.78
N LYS A 17 12.79 -19.19 -8.63
CA LYS A 17 13.44 -20.24 -9.44
C LYS A 17 13.21 -20.05 -10.94
N TYR A 18 12.01 -19.70 -11.34
CA TYR A 18 11.66 -19.46 -12.73
C TYR A 18 12.44 -18.24 -13.28
N TRP A 19 12.35 -17.12 -12.59
CA TRP A 19 12.96 -15.87 -13.04
C TRP A 19 14.50 -15.94 -13.06
N LEU A 20 15.10 -16.53 -12.03
CA LEU A 20 16.56 -16.72 -11.96
C LEU A 20 17.08 -17.67 -13.04
N SER A 21 16.29 -18.69 -13.41
CA SER A 21 16.66 -19.60 -14.49
C SER A 21 16.51 -18.97 -15.87
N LYS A 22 15.43 -18.22 -16.10
CA LYS A 22 15.08 -17.72 -17.43
C LYS A 22 15.70 -16.36 -17.76
N TYR A 23 15.82 -15.49 -16.75
CA TYR A 23 16.30 -14.11 -16.90
C TYR A 23 17.23 -13.73 -15.75
N PRO A 24 18.37 -14.43 -15.55
CA PRO A 24 19.22 -14.27 -14.38
C PRO A 24 19.75 -12.85 -14.20
N ASP A 25 20.20 -12.21 -15.27
CA ASP A 25 20.81 -10.88 -15.20
C ASP A 25 19.80 -9.82 -14.72
N ILE A 26 18.61 -9.80 -15.32
CA ILE A 26 17.54 -8.85 -14.95
C ILE A 26 17.08 -9.12 -13.52
N THR A 27 16.94 -10.39 -13.16
CA THR A 27 16.47 -10.77 -11.82
C THR A 27 17.48 -10.40 -10.75
N ASN A 28 18.76 -10.68 -10.97
CA ASN A 28 19.83 -10.31 -10.04
C ASN A 28 19.99 -8.79 -9.93
N GLU A 29 19.86 -8.06 -11.04
CA GLU A 29 19.84 -6.60 -11.02
C GLU A 29 18.72 -6.05 -10.16
N ALA A 30 17.50 -6.56 -10.34
CA ALA A 30 16.33 -6.15 -9.55
C ALA A 30 16.52 -6.45 -8.05
N ILE A 31 16.95 -7.66 -7.71
CA ILE A 31 17.25 -8.05 -6.32
C ILE A 31 18.31 -7.14 -5.71
N SER A 32 19.45 -6.96 -6.42
CA SER A 32 20.55 -6.13 -5.95
C SER A 32 20.12 -4.68 -5.70
N LYS A 33 19.29 -4.12 -6.60
CA LYS A 33 18.80 -2.76 -6.48
C LYS A 33 17.89 -2.59 -5.26
N MET A 34 16.96 -3.51 -5.04
CA MET A 34 16.07 -3.50 -3.89
C MET A 34 16.82 -3.71 -2.58
N GLU A 35 17.83 -4.61 -2.57
CA GLU A 35 18.68 -4.83 -1.40
C GLU A 35 19.53 -3.60 -1.03
N LYS A 36 20.04 -2.87 -2.02
CA LYS A 36 20.74 -1.60 -1.79
C LYS A 36 19.83 -0.54 -1.18
N TRP A 37 18.59 -0.45 -1.67
CA TRP A 37 17.60 0.44 -1.08
C TRP A 37 17.25 0.03 0.36
N ARG A 38 17.02 -1.26 0.61
CA ARG A 38 16.74 -1.79 1.94
C ARG A 38 17.85 -1.48 2.95
N ARG A 39 19.09 -1.40 2.50
CA ARG A 39 20.25 -1.01 3.30
C ARG A 39 20.53 0.49 3.31
N SER A 40 19.62 1.29 2.78
CA SER A 40 19.78 2.76 2.65
C SER A 40 21.00 3.19 1.83
N GLU A 41 21.48 2.34 0.92
CA GLU A 41 22.56 2.66 -0.02
C GLU A 41 22.06 3.40 -1.26
N LEU A 42 20.75 3.32 -1.54
CA LEU A 42 20.06 4.02 -2.61
C LEU A 42 18.84 4.74 -2.05
N ALA A 43 18.56 5.93 -2.57
CA ALA A 43 17.34 6.67 -2.27
C ALA A 43 16.11 5.99 -2.91
N THR A 44 14.93 6.23 -2.38
CA THR A 44 13.66 5.76 -2.93
C THR A 44 13.48 6.19 -4.38
N SER A 45 13.80 7.44 -4.68
CA SER A 45 13.74 8.00 -6.05
C SER A 45 14.70 7.36 -7.05
N GLN A 46 15.75 6.69 -6.58
CA GLN A 46 16.67 5.96 -7.45
C GLN A 46 16.19 4.52 -7.76
N VAL A 47 15.29 4.00 -6.95
CA VAL A 47 14.84 2.61 -7.00
C VAL A 47 13.44 2.47 -7.55
N PHE A 48 12.56 3.39 -7.21
CA PHE A 48 11.15 3.33 -7.58
C PHE A 48 10.75 4.38 -8.62
N ASP A 49 9.72 4.06 -9.40
CA ASP A 49 8.95 5.07 -10.10
C ASP A 49 8.22 5.90 -9.04
N VAL A 50 8.79 7.06 -8.73
CA VAL A 50 8.35 7.94 -7.65
C VAL A 50 6.90 8.35 -7.81
N LYS A 51 6.47 8.65 -9.03
CA LYS A 51 5.09 9.06 -9.29
C LYS A 51 4.11 7.94 -8.95
N SER A 52 4.38 6.73 -9.44
CA SER A 52 3.54 5.56 -9.14
C SER A 52 3.53 5.22 -7.66
N LEU A 53 4.69 5.28 -7.01
CA LEU A 53 4.83 4.96 -5.59
C LEU A 53 4.12 5.99 -4.70
N ALA A 54 4.34 7.27 -4.94
CA ALA A 54 3.72 8.36 -4.20
C ALA A 54 2.19 8.36 -4.35
N ARG A 55 1.70 8.12 -5.58
CA ARG A 55 0.26 7.95 -5.83
C ARG A 55 -0.33 6.79 -5.05
N TYR A 56 0.35 5.64 -5.06
CA TYR A 56 -0.12 4.44 -4.35
C TYR A 56 -0.25 4.71 -2.86
N PHE A 57 0.76 5.28 -2.23
CA PHE A 57 0.70 5.59 -0.81
C PHE A 57 -0.32 6.67 -0.49
N ALA A 58 -0.42 7.72 -1.29
CA ALA A 58 -1.38 8.78 -1.07
C ALA A 58 -2.84 8.28 -1.16
N ILE A 59 -3.18 7.52 -2.21
CA ILE A 59 -4.54 7.01 -2.37
C ILE A 59 -4.91 5.98 -1.30
N THR A 60 -3.99 5.10 -0.92
CA THR A 60 -4.22 4.10 0.12
C THR A 60 -4.35 4.74 1.50
N ASP A 61 -3.66 5.84 1.76
CA ASP A 61 -3.81 6.62 2.99
C ASP A 61 -5.17 7.35 3.04
N VAL A 62 -5.57 8.00 1.96
CA VAL A 62 -6.87 8.70 1.89
C VAL A 62 -8.04 7.72 2.04
N LEU A 63 -7.96 6.56 1.41
CA LEU A 63 -9.00 5.53 1.46
C LEU A 63 -8.86 4.55 2.62
N TRP A 64 -7.84 4.70 3.46
CA TRP A 64 -7.57 3.83 4.61
C TRP A 64 -7.32 2.36 4.25
N PHE A 65 -6.71 2.10 3.08
CA PHE A 65 -6.37 0.76 2.60
C PHE A 65 -5.00 0.29 3.11
N HIS A 66 -4.83 0.27 4.43
CA HIS A 66 -3.53 0.05 5.07
C HIS A 66 -2.95 -1.33 4.85
N HIS A 67 -3.79 -2.34 4.66
CA HIS A 67 -3.30 -3.71 4.56
C HIS A 67 -2.40 -3.91 3.33
N GLY A 68 -2.74 -3.27 2.22
CA GLY A 68 -1.91 -3.27 1.01
C GLY A 68 -0.56 -2.58 1.15
N GLN A 69 -0.44 -1.65 2.11
CA GLN A 69 0.84 -0.97 2.41
C GLN A 69 1.74 -1.79 3.34
N ALA A 70 1.22 -2.78 4.06
CA ALA A 70 2.01 -3.54 5.01
C ALA A 70 3.16 -4.25 4.32
N TRP A 71 4.34 -4.26 4.96
CA TRP A 71 5.54 -4.88 4.41
C TRP A 71 5.32 -6.31 3.89
N LYS A 72 4.59 -7.12 4.61
CA LYS A 72 4.24 -8.49 4.21
C LYS A 72 3.31 -8.58 2.99
N SER A 73 2.53 -7.54 2.74
CA SER A 73 1.49 -7.53 1.69
C SER A 73 1.91 -6.77 0.45
N ILE A 74 2.73 -5.73 0.59
CA ILE A 74 3.12 -4.88 -0.55
C ILE A 74 3.86 -5.69 -1.61
N ARG A 75 3.57 -5.42 -2.88
CA ARG A 75 4.17 -6.06 -4.04
C ARG A 75 4.65 -5.01 -5.02
N PHE A 76 5.74 -5.35 -5.71
CA PHE A 76 6.34 -4.46 -6.69
C PHE A 76 6.56 -5.19 -8.02
N TYR A 77 6.38 -4.46 -9.10
CA TYR A 77 6.78 -4.86 -10.43
C TYR A 77 8.08 -4.16 -10.81
N TYR A 78 9.07 -4.91 -11.25
CA TYR A 78 10.31 -4.35 -11.79
C TYR A 78 10.21 -4.17 -13.30
N ASN A 79 10.33 -2.93 -13.76
CA ASN A 79 10.36 -2.61 -15.18
C ASN A 79 11.79 -2.66 -15.69
N SER A 80 12.13 -3.67 -16.46
CA SER A 80 13.50 -3.87 -16.98
C SER A 80 13.96 -2.78 -17.96
N LYS A 81 13.04 -1.99 -18.56
CA LYS A 81 13.38 -0.88 -19.44
C LYS A 81 13.78 0.37 -18.67
N THR A 82 13.00 0.73 -17.67
CA THR A 82 13.26 1.93 -16.83
C THR A 82 14.19 1.62 -15.66
N LYS A 83 14.40 0.34 -15.35
CA LYS A 83 15.16 -0.12 -14.19
C LYS A 83 14.56 0.34 -12.85
N LEU A 84 13.25 0.59 -12.81
CA LEU A 84 12.54 1.07 -11.64
C LEU A 84 11.44 0.09 -11.22
N PHE A 85 11.14 0.10 -9.92
CA PHE A 85 10.02 -0.62 -9.35
C PHE A 85 8.77 0.25 -9.30
N SER A 86 7.61 -0.35 -9.59
CA SER A 86 6.29 0.26 -9.39
C SER A 86 5.47 -0.61 -8.46
N PRO A 87 4.64 -0.04 -7.57
CA PRO A 87 3.79 -0.81 -6.68
C PRO A 87 2.69 -1.51 -7.49
N ILE A 88 2.29 -2.69 -7.01
CA ILE A 88 1.13 -3.42 -7.51
C ILE A 88 0.02 -3.27 -6.48
N GLY A 89 -1.16 -2.81 -6.92
CA GLY A 89 -2.34 -2.75 -6.05
C GLY A 89 -2.76 -4.16 -5.64
N TYR A 90 -2.67 -4.43 -4.35
CA TYR A 90 -2.97 -5.73 -3.76
C TYR A 90 -3.50 -5.55 -2.34
N ASP A 91 -4.44 -6.42 -1.94
CA ASP A 91 -4.93 -6.52 -0.56
C ASP A 91 -5.46 -5.19 0.02
N GLY A 92 -6.20 -4.44 -0.80
CA GLY A 92 -6.67 -3.09 -0.51
C GLY A 92 -7.94 -3.05 0.34
N HIS A 93 -8.04 -3.85 1.42
CA HIS A 93 -9.15 -3.72 2.35
C HIS A 93 -8.86 -2.70 3.45
N TYR A 94 -9.92 -2.07 3.94
CA TYR A 94 -9.81 -1.15 5.05
C TYR A 94 -9.84 -1.89 6.39
N ASN A 95 -9.34 -1.25 7.44
CA ASN A 95 -9.42 -1.76 8.79
C ASN A 95 -10.34 -0.87 9.63
N GLU A 96 -11.52 -1.39 10.00
CA GLU A 96 -12.49 -0.66 10.83
C GLU A 96 -11.91 -0.15 12.15
N TYR A 97 -10.94 -0.87 12.71
CA TYR A 97 -10.30 -0.46 13.96
C TYR A 97 -9.62 0.90 13.83
N PHE A 98 -8.91 1.16 12.73
CA PHE A 98 -8.27 2.45 12.49
C PHE A 98 -9.28 3.57 12.33
N ILE A 99 -10.36 3.32 11.58
CA ILE A 99 -11.43 4.32 11.39
C ILE A 99 -12.11 4.65 12.73
N LYS A 100 -12.53 3.64 13.49
CA LYS A 100 -13.20 3.81 14.78
C LYS A 100 -12.33 4.54 15.80
N ASN A 101 -11.05 4.33 15.78
CA ASN A 101 -10.11 4.95 16.72
C ASN A 101 -9.46 6.24 16.17
N LYS A 102 -9.87 6.70 14.99
CA LYS A 102 -9.34 7.92 14.34
C LYS A 102 -7.81 7.92 14.23
N ILE A 103 -7.24 6.77 13.93
CA ILE A 103 -5.80 6.63 13.74
C ILE A 103 -5.42 7.26 12.40
N ALA A 104 -4.41 8.11 12.41
CA ALA A 104 -3.93 8.78 11.20
C ALA A 104 -3.46 7.79 10.12
N PRO A 105 -3.48 8.19 8.84
CA PRO A 105 -2.91 7.40 7.75
C PRO A 105 -1.48 6.95 8.03
N GLN A 106 -1.16 5.73 7.64
CA GLN A 106 0.07 5.04 8.08
C GLN A 106 1.34 5.78 7.66
N LEU A 107 1.44 6.21 6.40
CA LEU A 107 2.64 6.87 5.90
C LEU A 107 2.78 8.28 6.51
N SER A 108 1.70 9.05 6.59
CA SER A 108 1.72 10.38 7.20
C SER A 108 2.06 10.35 8.69
N SER A 109 1.71 9.27 9.40
CA SER A 109 2.06 9.11 10.82
C SER A 109 3.55 8.90 11.07
N THR A 110 4.32 8.55 10.03
CA THR A 110 5.78 8.38 10.13
C THR A 110 6.56 9.67 9.92
N LEU A 111 5.88 10.72 9.42
CA LEU A 111 6.53 12.01 9.22
C LEU A 111 6.87 12.67 10.55
N PRO A 112 8.03 13.36 10.64
CA PRO A 112 8.48 14.01 11.88
C PRO A 112 7.48 15.02 12.47
N ILE A 113 6.56 15.53 11.64
CA ILE A 113 5.60 16.58 11.99
C ILE A 113 4.39 16.02 12.75
N MET A 114 4.12 14.72 12.64
CA MET A 114 2.99 14.09 13.32
C MET A 114 3.48 13.20 14.45
N GLN A 115 3.65 13.76 15.64
CA GLN A 115 3.74 13.00 16.88
C GLN A 115 2.34 12.48 17.23
N VAL A 116 1.97 11.36 16.64
CA VAL A 116 0.79 10.62 17.11
C VAL A 116 1.20 9.77 18.30
N ASP A 117 0.35 9.78 19.30
CA ASP A 117 0.52 9.08 20.58
C ASP A 117 1.03 7.63 20.38
N LYS A 118 2.19 7.32 20.93
CA LYS A 118 3.03 6.15 20.66
C LYS A 118 2.46 4.80 21.11
N LYS A 119 1.17 4.69 21.38
CA LYS A 119 0.58 3.45 21.87
C LYS A 119 -0.05 2.64 20.75
N PHE A 120 0.56 1.55 20.43
CA PHE A 120 0.01 0.28 19.96
C PHE A 120 0.51 -0.31 18.63
N TRP A 121 0.64 0.33 17.52
CA TRP A 121 1.01 -0.32 16.26
C TRP A 121 2.02 0.45 15.42
N VAL A 122 2.19 1.69 15.75
CA VAL A 122 3.05 2.64 15.03
C VAL A 122 4.53 2.25 15.12
N GLU A 123 4.97 1.63 16.22
CA GLU A 123 6.36 1.17 16.35
C GLU A 123 6.74 0.05 15.38
N TYR A 124 5.80 -0.80 14.99
CA TYR A 124 6.07 -1.99 14.20
C TYR A 124 6.13 -1.74 12.68
N TYR A 125 5.51 -0.67 12.18
CA TYR A 125 5.51 -0.33 10.76
C TYR A 125 6.46 0.82 10.43
N ASN A 126 6.96 1.53 11.41
CA ASN A 126 7.71 2.76 11.26
C ASN A 126 9.01 2.61 10.46
N ASP A 127 9.76 1.53 10.67
CA ASP A 127 11.06 1.37 10.02
C ASP A 127 10.93 1.19 8.51
N TRP A 128 9.92 0.45 8.07
CA TRP A 128 9.60 0.28 6.67
C TRP A 128 9.18 1.61 6.02
N TYR A 129 8.27 2.35 6.63
CA TYR A 129 7.81 3.63 6.09
C TYR A 129 8.90 4.70 6.13
N ARG A 130 9.74 4.70 7.15
CA ARG A 130 10.90 5.60 7.20
C ARG A 130 11.85 5.36 6.05
N LEU A 131 12.04 4.11 5.65
CA LEU A 131 12.90 3.76 4.53
C LEU A 131 12.47 4.42 3.23
N LEU A 132 11.16 4.66 3.02
CA LEU A 132 10.64 5.36 1.84
C LEU A 132 11.14 6.80 1.72
N PHE A 133 11.44 7.45 2.84
CA PHE A 133 11.95 8.81 2.86
C PHE A 133 13.48 8.89 2.95
N ASN A 134 14.15 7.74 3.05
CA ASN A 134 15.59 7.73 3.19
C ASN A 134 16.27 8.02 1.85
N ASN A 135 17.33 8.81 1.99
CA ASN A 135 18.39 8.99 1.00
C ASN A 135 19.71 8.70 1.71
N PRO A 136 20.73 8.07 1.09
CA PRO A 136 21.98 7.71 1.74
C PRO A 136 22.65 8.79 2.59
N ASN A 137 22.42 10.05 2.23
CA ASN A 137 23.06 11.19 2.92
C ASN A 137 22.05 12.18 3.54
N SER A 138 20.75 11.96 3.36
CA SER A 138 19.74 12.91 3.78
C SER A 138 18.33 12.32 3.71
N PHE A 139 17.36 13.15 3.37
CA PHE A 139 15.96 12.85 3.18
C PHE A 139 15.62 12.84 1.68
N ASP A 140 14.76 11.93 1.21
CA ASP A 140 14.31 11.90 -0.18
C ASP A 140 13.20 12.93 -0.40
N GLU A 141 13.59 14.20 -0.61
CA GLU A 141 12.68 15.31 -0.82
C GLU A 141 11.76 15.09 -2.02
N TYR A 142 12.28 14.50 -3.09
CA TYR A 142 11.49 14.28 -4.31
C TYR A 142 10.33 13.31 -4.08
N PHE A 143 10.56 12.20 -3.38
CA PHE A 143 9.47 11.30 -3.01
C PHE A 143 8.48 11.99 -2.07
N PHE A 144 8.98 12.72 -1.07
CA PHE A 144 8.15 13.43 -0.10
C PHE A 144 7.23 14.46 -0.76
N GLU A 145 7.76 15.32 -1.61
CA GLU A 145 6.98 16.34 -2.32
C GLU A 145 5.91 15.72 -3.20
N MET A 146 6.25 14.70 -3.96
CA MET A 146 5.28 13.97 -4.80
C MET A 146 4.18 13.34 -3.97
N TYR A 147 4.51 12.70 -2.84
CA TYR A 147 3.53 12.11 -1.94
C TYR A 147 2.59 13.17 -1.34
N ILE A 148 3.12 14.28 -0.83
CA ILE A 148 2.30 15.35 -0.25
C ILE A 148 1.39 16.02 -1.31
N ASN A 149 1.88 16.19 -2.52
CA ASN A 149 1.07 16.75 -3.60
C ASN A 149 -0.11 15.82 -3.93
N TYR A 150 0.12 14.52 -4.12
CA TYR A 150 -0.96 13.57 -4.35
C TYR A 150 -1.91 13.44 -3.16
N LEU A 151 -1.38 13.48 -1.93
CA LEU A 151 -2.22 13.44 -0.73
C LEU A 151 -3.17 14.64 -0.68
N ARG A 152 -2.69 15.84 -1.01
CA ARG A 152 -3.49 17.05 -1.11
C ARG A 152 -4.55 16.94 -2.21
N ASP A 153 -4.14 16.49 -3.39
CA ASP A 153 -5.06 16.33 -4.52
C ASP A 153 -6.20 15.35 -4.18
N TYR A 154 -5.85 14.17 -3.66
CA TYR A 154 -6.82 13.10 -3.36
C TYR A 154 -7.71 13.38 -2.14
N SER A 155 -7.27 14.23 -1.22
CA SER A 155 -8.10 14.68 -0.10
C SER A 155 -9.01 15.87 -0.46
N SER A 156 -8.95 16.39 -1.70
CA SER A 156 -9.84 17.46 -2.15
C SER A 156 -11.27 16.94 -2.40
N LYS A 157 -12.25 17.81 -2.17
CA LYS A 157 -13.66 17.47 -2.43
C LYS A 157 -13.90 17.22 -3.92
N GLU A 158 -13.27 18.00 -4.77
CA GLU A 158 -13.37 17.91 -6.23
C GLU A 158 -12.93 16.53 -6.73
N TRP A 159 -11.78 16.07 -6.26
CA TRP A 159 -11.28 14.74 -6.63
C TRP A 159 -12.23 13.64 -6.16
N LEU A 160 -12.74 13.74 -4.92
CA LEU A 160 -13.66 12.73 -4.38
C LEU A 160 -14.96 12.68 -5.18
N ASP A 161 -15.53 13.83 -5.51
CA ASP A 161 -16.77 13.91 -6.31
C ASP A 161 -16.56 13.29 -7.69
N ASP A 162 -15.43 13.59 -8.36
CA ASP A 162 -15.13 13.03 -9.67
C ASP A 162 -14.81 11.53 -9.62
N PHE A 163 -14.12 11.09 -8.60
CA PHE A 163 -13.87 9.67 -8.35
C PHE A 163 -15.20 8.90 -8.16
N LEU A 164 -16.07 9.37 -7.28
CA LEU A 164 -17.38 8.74 -7.04
C LEU A 164 -18.25 8.71 -8.30
N LYS A 165 -18.24 9.77 -9.10
CA LYS A 165 -18.92 9.79 -10.41
C LYS A 165 -18.35 8.73 -11.35
N SER A 166 -17.01 8.60 -11.41
CA SER A 166 -16.33 7.68 -12.32
C SER A 166 -16.64 6.21 -12.04
N ILE A 167 -16.89 5.86 -10.78
CA ILE A 167 -17.19 4.48 -10.35
C ILE A 167 -18.68 4.23 -10.10
N ASN A 168 -19.55 5.21 -10.36
CA ASN A 168 -20.96 5.14 -9.96
C ASN A 168 -21.70 3.91 -10.53
N ASN A 169 -21.46 3.57 -11.77
CA ASN A 169 -22.08 2.39 -12.39
C ASN A 169 -21.60 1.10 -11.73
N ASP A 170 -20.29 0.93 -11.61
CA ASP A 170 -19.68 -0.25 -10.97
C ASP A 170 -20.13 -0.37 -9.51
N LEU A 171 -20.18 0.76 -8.80
CA LEU A 171 -20.66 0.81 -7.42
C LEU A 171 -22.12 0.37 -7.31
N SER A 172 -22.98 0.89 -8.18
CA SER A 172 -24.41 0.55 -8.22
C SER A 172 -24.65 -0.93 -8.54
N GLU A 173 -23.91 -1.47 -9.51
CA GLU A 173 -23.99 -2.90 -9.86
C GLU A 173 -23.53 -3.79 -8.70
N ASN A 174 -22.42 -3.47 -8.07
CA ASN A 174 -21.90 -4.25 -6.94
C ASN A 174 -22.82 -4.16 -5.71
N LEU A 175 -23.40 -2.98 -5.41
CA LEU A 175 -24.37 -2.83 -4.33
C LEU A 175 -25.62 -3.68 -4.60
N ASN A 176 -26.14 -3.68 -5.83
CA ASN A 176 -27.28 -4.52 -6.20
C ASN A 176 -26.98 -6.01 -6.00
N LEU A 177 -25.78 -6.47 -6.37
CA LEU A 177 -25.36 -7.86 -6.14
C LEU A 177 -25.27 -8.19 -4.64
N ILE A 178 -24.76 -7.29 -3.82
CA ILE A 178 -24.67 -7.48 -2.35
C ILE A 178 -26.08 -7.56 -1.75
N TYR A 179 -26.99 -6.66 -2.13
CA TYR A 179 -28.38 -6.70 -1.66
C TYR A 179 -29.08 -7.96 -2.09
N PHE A 180 -28.94 -8.37 -3.35
CA PHE A 180 -29.52 -9.63 -3.83
C PHE A 180 -28.97 -10.86 -3.08
N GLN A 181 -27.69 -10.88 -2.79
CA GLN A 181 -27.09 -11.97 -1.99
C GLN A 181 -27.60 -11.96 -0.54
N LYS A 182 -27.74 -10.79 0.06
CA LYS A 182 -28.26 -10.64 1.42
C LYS A 182 -29.69 -11.18 1.52
N ASP A 183 -30.57 -10.75 0.63
CA ASP A 183 -31.96 -11.20 0.60
C ASP A 183 -32.06 -12.73 0.40
N SER A 184 -31.26 -13.27 -0.53
CA SER A 184 -31.22 -14.71 -0.76
C SER A 184 -30.62 -15.51 0.41
N PHE A 185 -29.78 -14.89 1.22
CA PHE A 185 -29.17 -15.49 2.40
C PHE A 185 -30.11 -15.45 3.61
N GLU A 186 -30.84 -14.35 3.80
CA GLU A 186 -31.88 -14.22 4.82
C GLU A 186 -33.03 -15.22 4.58
N ASP A 187 -33.48 -15.37 3.34
CA ASP A 187 -34.49 -16.39 2.98
C ASP A 187 -34.02 -17.83 3.28
N LYS A 188 -32.74 -18.13 3.09
CA LYS A 188 -32.19 -19.46 3.40
C LYS A 188 -32.02 -19.73 4.89
N ILE A 189 -31.69 -18.70 5.67
CA ILE A 189 -31.45 -18.85 7.11
C ILE A 189 -32.75 -18.76 7.91
N PHE A 190 -33.65 -17.86 7.52
CA PHE A 190 -34.89 -17.57 8.27
C PHE A 190 -36.14 -18.21 7.65
N GLY A 191 -36.07 -18.70 6.41
CA GLY A 191 -37.19 -19.35 5.71
C GLY A 191 -37.57 -20.77 6.19
N HIS A 192 -36.85 -21.33 7.14
CA HIS A 192 -37.14 -22.67 7.71
C HIS A 192 -37.42 -22.67 9.21
N GLY A 193 -38.04 -21.62 9.74
CA GLY A 193 -38.21 -21.61 11.19
C GLY A 193 -39.31 -20.81 11.80
N VAL A 194 -40.44 -20.58 11.12
CA VAL A 194 -41.69 -20.17 11.83
C VAL A 194 -42.90 -20.78 11.14
N ASN A 195 -43.12 -22.07 11.37
CA ASN A 195 -44.48 -22.60 11.37
C ASN A 195 -44.80 -23.06 12.79
N LYS A 196 -45.62 -22.23 13.45
CA LYS A 196 -46.35 -22.42 14.70
C LYS A 196 -45.63 -22.11 15.98
#